data_c52c402517e967e16f912f125700b96d
#
_entry.id   c52c402517e967e16f912f125700b96d
#
_cell.length_a   1.000
_cell.length_b   1.000
_cell.length_c   1.000
_cell.angle_alpha   90.00
_cell.angle_beta   90.00
_cell.angle_gamma   90.00
#
_symmetry.space_group_name_H-M   'P 1'
#
loop_
_entity.id
_entity.type
_entity.pdbx_description
1 polymer ?
#
loop_
_entity_poly.entity_id
_entity_poly.type
_entity_poly.pdbx_seq_one_letter_code
_entity_poly.pdbx_strand_id
1 'polypeptide(L)'
;MERKVGTVSRGIRCPIIREGDNLPEIVVNSVLEAAASEGFSLRDRDVISVTESIVARSQGNYATIEDIAADVKAKLGGGTIGVIFPILSRNRFAICLKGIAKGAKKIVLMLSYPSDEVGNALITWDQVDEAGINPYSDVLTLEKYRELFGENKHEFTGVDYVQYYADLIKEAGAEVEVIFANQAKTILQYTDCVLNCDIHTRARTNRILLAAGAKVVCSLDDILNAPVNGSGCNERYGLLGSNKSTEDKIKLFPRECQGMVEEIQASILEKTGKHVEVMVYGDGAFKDPQGKIWELADPVVSPAFTSGLIGTPNELKLKYLADNDFKNLSGAALKDAISAAIKAKQGSLVGNMASQGTTPRQLTDLIGSLCDLTSGSGDKGTPVVLVQGYFDNFTD
;
A
#
# COMPACT_ATOMS: atom_id res chain seq x y z
N MET A 1 -32.73 -0.61 -23.10
CA MET A 1 -32.88 0.69 -22.35
C MET A 1 -31.48 1.15 -22.05
N GLU A 2 -31.13 2.37 -22.36
CA GLU A 2 -29.80 2.94 -22.10
C GLU A 2 -29.51 2.92 -20.58
N ARG A 3 -28.34 2.40 -20.20
CA ARG A 3 -27.94 2.37 -18.79
C ARG A 3 -27.65 3.78 -18.28
N LYS A 4 -28.13 4.10 -17.09
CA LYS A 4 -27.92 5.41 -16.44
C LYS A 4 -26.93 5.34 -15.28
N VAL A 5 -26.56 4.12 -14.87
CA VAL A 5 -25.57 3.86 -13.83
C VAL A 5 -24.38 3.17 -14.48
N GLY A 6 -23.22 3.79 -14.41
CA GLY A 6 -21.96 3.23 -14.88
C GLY A 6 -21.38 2.26 -13.87
N THR A 7 -20.29 2.65 -13.20
CA THR A 7 -19.61 1.82 -12.22
C THR A 7 -20.42 1.68 -10.92
N VAL A 8 -20.51 0.44 -10.44
CA VAL A 8 -21.09 0.10 -9.12
C VAL A 8 -20.07 -0.73 -8.35
N SER A 9 -19.73 -0.30 -7.14
CA SER A 9 -18.84 -1.04 -6.24
C SER A 9 -19.63 -1.60 -5.06
N ARG A 10 -19.48 -2.92 -4.79
CA ARG A 10 -20.18 -3.64 -3.73
C ARG A 10 -19.20 -4.38 -2.84
N GLY A 11 -19.21 -4.08 -1.53
CA GLY A 11 -18.53 -4.91 -0.54
C GLY A 11 -19.30 -6.20 -0.32
N ILE A 12 -18.64 -7.34 -0.54
CA ILE A 12 -19.21 -8.67 -0.37
C ILE A 12 -18.83 -9.22 1.00
N ARG A 13 -19.81 -9.60 1.80
CA ARG A 13 -19.60 -10.22 3.10
C ARG A 13 -19.11 -11.65 2.90
N CYS A 14 -18.09 -12.01 3.68
CA CYS A 14 -17.52 -13.36 3.69
C CYS A 14 -17.52 -13.92 5.12
N PRO A 15 -17.44 -15.24 5.27
CA PRO A 15 -17.14 -15.84 6.57
C PRO A 15 -15.78 -15.39 7.09
N ILE A 16 -15.52 -15.59 8.38
CA ILE A 16 -14.21 -15.30 8.98
C ILE A 16 -13.19 -16.29 8.43
N ILE A 17 -12.25 -15.80 7.64
CA ILE A 17 -11.19 -16.61 7.02
C ILE A 17 -10.17 -17.04 8.06
N ARG A 18 -9.74 -18.29 8.00
CA ARG A 18 -8.71 -18.88 8.85
C ARG A 18 -7.58 -19.47 8.01
N GLU A 19 -6.48 -19.77 8.66
CA GLU A 19 -5.37 -20.49 8.05
C GLU A 19 -5.83 -21.86 7.53
N GLY A 20 -5.46 -22.18 6.28
CA GLY A 20 -5.82 -23.40 5.61
C GLY A 20 -7.19 -23.41 4.91
N ASP A 21 -7.98 -22.33 5.04
CA ASP A 21 -9.25 -22.23 4.31
C ASP A 21 -9.04 -22.20 2.79
N ASN A 22 -9.93 -22.84 2.05
CA ASN A 22 -9.99 -22.77 0.59
C ASN A 22 -10.54 -21.39 0.17
N LEU A 23 -9.67 -20.40 0.11
CA LEU A 23 -10.06 -19.02 -0.16
C LEU A 23 -10.71 -18.82 -1.54
N PRO A 24 -10.21 -19.40 -2.65
CA PRO A 24 -10.87 -19.30 -3.95
C PRO A 24 -12.34 -19.73 -3.91
N GLU A 25 -12.61 -20.88 -3.33
CA GLU A 25 -13.98 -21.39 -3.20
C GLU A 25 -14.87 -20.50 -2.36
N ILE A 26 -14.36 -19.98 -1.22
CA ILE A 26 -15.10 -19.07 -0.35
C ILE A 26 -15.44 -17.77 -1.08
N VAL A 27 -14.48 -17.20 -1.82
CA VAL A 27 -14.70 -15.96 -2.60
C VAL A 27 -15.77 -16.18 -3.67
N VAL A 28 -15.65 -17.25 -4.46
CA VAL A 28 -16.61 -17.59 -5.51
C VAL A 28 -18.02 -17.75 -4.94
N ASN A 29 -18.17 -18.55 -3.88
CA ASN A 29 -19.45 -18.80 -3.26
C ASN A 29 -20.06 -17.53 -2.68
N SER A 30 -19.26 -16.71 -1.94
CA SER A 30 -19.73 -15.44 -1.36
C SER A 30 -20.23 -14.47 -2.44
N VAL A 31 -19.54 -14.37 -3.57
CA VAL A 31 -19.96 -13.50 -4.70
C VAL A 31 -21.27 -14.00 -5.31
N LEU A 32 -21.41 -15.32 -5.53
CA LEU A 32 -22.62 -15.92 -6.12
C LEU A 32 -23.83 -15.82 -5.17
N GLU A 33 -23.64 -16.04 -3.88
CA GLU A 33 -24.66 -15.88 -2.85
C GLU A 33 -25.12 -14.42 -2.75
N ALA A 34 -24.18 -13.47 -2.80
CA ALA A 34 -24.51 -12.04 -2.82
C ALA A 34 -25.31 -11.68 -4.09
N ALA A 35 -24.93 -12.19 -5.25
CA ALA A 35 -25.65 -11.97 -6.48
C ALA A 35 -27.09 -12.50 -6.40
N ALA A 36 -27.28 -13.70 -5.85
CA ALA A 36 -28.60 -14.31 -5.69
C ALA A 36 -29.46 -13.56 -4.66
N SER A 37 -28.91 -13.18 -3.52
CA SER A 37 -29.63 -12.50 -2.44
C SER A 37 -30.05 -11.07 -2.79
N GLU A 38 -29.17 -10.34 -3.51
CA GLU A 38 -29.39 -8.93 -3.86
C GLU A 38 -29.99 -8.73 -5.26
N GLY A 39 -30.23 -9.82 -6.01
CA GLY A 39 -30.89 -9.79 -7.31
C GLY A 39 -30.11 -9.12 -8.43
N PHE A 40 -28.78 -9.23 -8.41
CA PHE A 40 -27.94 -8.78 -9.52
C PHE A 40 -27.27 -9.96 -10.23
N SER A 41 -26.81 -9.74 -11.46
CA SER A 41 -26.10 -10.76 -12.25
C SER A 41 -24.70 -10.27 -12.57
N LEU A 42 -23.73 -11.20 -12.56
CA LEU A 42 -22.37 -10.92 -13.04
C LEU A 42 -22.38 -10.67 -14.55
N ARG A 43 -21.43 -9.88 -15.00
CA ARG A 43 -21.22 -9.52 -16.41
C ARG A 43 -19.76 -9.77 -16.78
N ASP A 44 -19.54 -9.91 -18.07
CA ASP A 44 -18.18 -9.98 -18.59
C ASP A 44 -17.44 -8.69 -18.22
N ARG A 45 -16.17 -8.84 -17.81
CA ARG A 45 -15.29 -7.76 -17.32
C ARG A 45 -15.73 -7.10 -16.02
N ASP A 46 -16.67 -7.64 -15.26
CA ASP A 46 -16.82 -7.27 -13.85
C ASP A 46 -15.52 -7.63 -13.11
N VAL A 47 -15.16 -6.88 -12.08
CA VAL A 47 -13.92 -7.11 -11.34
C VAL A 47 -14.23 -7.62 -9.94
N ILE A 48 -13.66 -8.77 -9.58
CA ILE A 48 -13.66 -9.30 -8.22
C ILE A 48 -12.32 -9.01 -7.58
N SER A 49 -12.32 -8.22 -6.52
CA SER A 49 -11.12 -7.81 -5.81
C SER A 49 -11.11 -8.41 -4.41
N VAL A 50 -9.98 -9.02 -4.03
CA VAL A 50 -9.80 -9.70 -2.73
C VAL A 50 -8.73 -8.97 -1.94
N THR A 51 -9.01 -8.58 -0.69
CA THR A 51 -7.98 -7.90 0.12
C THR A 51 -6.81 -8.83 0.43
N GLU A 52 -5.58 -8.28 0.34
CA GLU A 52 -4.36 -9.00 0.66
C GLU A 52 -4.41 -9.68 2.04
N SER A 53 -5.14 -9.05 2.95
CA SER A 53 -5.21 -9.47 4.35
C SER A 53 -5.78 -10.86 4.53
N ILE A 54 -6.89 -11.20 3.85
CA ILE A 54 -7.46 -12.54 3.95
C ILE A 54 -6.68 -13.57 3.14
N VAL A 55 -5.97 -13.15 2.09
CA VAL A 55 -5.08 -14.03 1.31
C VAL A 55 -3.91 -14.47 2.20
N ALA A 56 -3.20 -13.53 2.81
CA ALA A 56 -2.11 -13.85 3.73
C ALA A 56 -2.59 -14.68 4.93
N ARG A 57 -3.80 -14.41 5.42
CA ARG A 57 -4.40 -15.15 6.53
C ARG A 57 -4.71 -16.60 6.17
N SER A 58 -5.30 -16.87 5.02
CA SER A 58 -5.57 -18.24 4.57
C SER A 58 -4.29 -19.03 4.32
N GLN A 59 -3.23 -18.34 3.88
CA GLN A 59 -1.89 -18.93 3.72
C GLN A 59 -1.15 -19.21 5.03
N GLY A 60 -1.63 -18.71 6.18
CA GLY A 60 -0.88 -18.78 7.44
C GLY A 60 0.44 -18.01 7.38
N ASN A 61 0.53 -16.94 6.55
CA ASN A 61 1.79 -16.23 6.33
C ASN A 61 2.12 -15.26 7.48
N TYR A 62 2.55 -15.83 8.58
CA TYR A 62 2.88 -15.11 9.82
C TYR A 62 4.33 -15.31 10.22
N ALA A 63 4.86 -14.33 10.95
CA ALA A 63 6.14 -14.42 11.64
C ALA A 63 6.03 -13.80 13.05
N THR A 64 6.91 -14.22 13.95
CA THR A 64 7.03 -13.66 15.30
C THR A 64 8.08 -12.56 15.34
N ILE A 65 8.05 -11.75 16.40
CA ILE A 65 9.14 -10.79 16.68
C ILE A 65 10.48 -11.50 16.89
N GLU A 66 10.47 -12.78 17.34
CA GLU A 66 11.67 -13.61 17.47
C GLU A 66 12.25 -14.00 16.12
N ASP A 67 11.41 -14.30 15.13
CA ASP A 67 11.85 -14.62 13.77
C ASP A 67 12.46 -13.39 13.11
N ILE A 68 11.86 -12.21 13.30
CA ILE A 68 12.45 -10.94 12.85
C ILE A 68 13.80 -10.72 13.51
N ALA A 69 13.88 -10.89 14.84
CA ALA A 69 15.11 -10.70 15.60
C ALA A 69 16.23 -11.64 15.13
N ALA A 70 15.91 -12.91 14.86
CA ALA A 70 16.85 -13.89 14.37
C ALA A 70 17.41 -13.51 12.99
N ASP A 71 16.53 -13.10 12.07
CA ASP A 71 16.93 -12.71 10.71
C ASP A 71 17.75 -11.40 10.71
N VAL A 72 17.30 -10.40 11.45
CA VAL A 72 18.03 -9.13 11.66
C VAL A 72 19.43 -9.39 12.23
N LYS A 73 19.55 -10.24 13.25
CA LYS A 73 20.83 -10.59 13.83
C LYS A 73 21.75 -11.33 12.83
N ALA A 74 21.18 -12.21 12.02
CA ALA A 74 21.95 -12.95 11.01
C ALA A 74 22.46 -12.02 9.90
N LYS A 75 21.64 -11.09 9.43
CA LYS A 75 21.96 -10.20 8.30
C LYS A 75 22.76 -8.96 8.70
N LEU A 76 22.49 -8.40 9.89
CA LEU A 76 23.05 -7.15 10.39
C LEU A 76 24.03 -7.31 11.57
N GLY A 77 24.31 -8.55 11.99
CA GLY A 77 25.37 -8.86 12.95
C GLY A 77 25.06 -8.58 14.43
N GLY A 78 23.87 -8.07 14.77
CA GLY A 78 23.43 -7.91 16.16
C GLY A 78 24.14 -6.84 17.01
N GLY A 79 24.95 -5.97 16.38
CA GLY A 79 25.66 -4.86 17.01
C GLY A 79 24.81 -3.57 17.09
N THR A 80 25.45 -2.44 16.75
CA THR A 80 24.74 -1.16 16.56
C THR A 80 24.16 -1.12 15.16
N ILE A 81 22.86 -0.91 15.04
CA ILE A 81 22.13 -0.83 13.77
C ILE A 81 21.52 0.57 13.63
N GLY A 82 21.76 1.23 12.50
CA GLY A 82 21.06 2.44 12.12
C GLY A 82 19.74 2.09 11.45
N VAL A 83 18.64 2.42 12.08
CA VAL A 83 17.28 2.25 11.51
C VAL A 83 16.84 3.61 10.99
N ILE A 84 16.69 3.72 9.67
CA ILE A 84 16.43 5.02 9.04
C ILE A 84 15.09 5.08 8.33
N PHE A 85 14.45 6.23 8.39
CA PHE A 85 13.24 6.60 7.66
C PHE A 85 12.04 5.66 7.83
N PRO A 86 11.76 5.18 9.05
CA PRO A 86 10.57 4.39 9.25
C PRO A 86 9.30 5.24 9.16
N ILE A 87 8.20 4.63 8.71
CA ILE A 87 6.88 5.24 8.83
C ILE A 87 6.40 5.24 10.29
N LEU A 88 5.59 6.25 10.65
CA LEU A 88 5.04 6.39 11.99
C LEU A 88 3.73 5.60 12.10
N SER A 89 3.81 4.32 12.45
CA SER A 89 2.65 3.43 12.46
C SER A 89 2.67 2.43 13.61
N ARG A 90 1.56 2.38 14.39
CA ARG A 90 1.39 1.44 15.50
C ARG A 90 1.13 0.01 15.04
N ASN A 91 0.43 -0.16 13.93
CA ASN A 91 -0.02 -1.47 13.43
C ASN A 91 0.88 -2.05 12.33
N ARG A 92 1.78 -1.25 11.77
CA ARG A 92 2.72 -1.70 10.72
C ARG A 92 4.15 -1.73 11.24
N PHE A 93 4.75 -0.56 11.46
CA PHE A 93 6.18 -0.51 11.77
C PHE A 93 6.51 -0.80 13.23
N ALA A 94 5.68 -0.41 14.21
CA ALA A 94 6.00 -0.59 15.63
C ALA A 94 6.30 -2.05 16.02
N ILE A 95 5.54 -3.01 15.48
CA ILE A 95 5.78 -4.44 15.74
C ILE A 95 7.07 -4.93 15.05
N CYS A 96 7.36 -4.44 13.84
CA CYS A 96 8.63 -4.71 13.16
C CYS A 96 9.81 -4.14 13.94
N LEU A 97 9.69 -2.90 14.42
CA LEU A 97 10.72 -2.24 15.24
C LEU A 97 11.04 -3.01 16.52
N LYS A 98 10.02 -3.58 17.17
CA LYS A 98 10.22 -4.43 18.35
C LYS A 98 11.08 -5.66 18.01
N GLY A 99 10.80 -6.34 16.90
CA GLY A 99 11.61 -7.47 16.42
C GLY A 99 13.02 -7.05 16.00
N ILE A 100 13.16 -5.94 15.28
CA ILE A 100 14.44 -5.38 14.86
C ILE A 100 15.31 -5.05 16.07
N ALA A 101 14.75 -4.35 17.06
CA ALA A 101 15.47 -3.97 18.27
C ALA A 101 15.93 -5.19 19.09
N LYS A 102 15.11 -6.24 19.17
CA LYS A 102 15.46 -7.49 19.84
C LYS A 102 16.64 -8.22 19.18
N GLY A 103 16.83 -8.00 17.87
CA GLY A 103 17.96 -8.53 17.11
C GLY A 103 19.26 -7.70 17.22
N ALA A 104 19.27 -6.58 17.94
CA ALA A 104 20.37 -5.63 18.01
C ALA A 104 20.79 -5.34 19.46
N LYS A 105 22.04 -4.91 19.65
CA LYS A 105 22.52 -4.37 20.94
C LYS A 105 22.10 -2.91 21.11
N LYS A 106 22.20 -2.11 20.07
CA LYS A 106 21.85 -0.69 20.04
C LYS A 106 21.17 -0.33 18.73
N ILE A 107 20.11 0.48 18.81
CA ILE A 107 19.47 1.10 17.66
C ILE A 107 19.77 2.60 17.64
N VAL A 108 20.31 3.09 16.55
CA VAL A 108 20.28 4.52 16.22
C VAL A 108 19.09 4.75 15.30
N LEU A 109 18.01 5.29 15.86
CA LEU A 109 16.77 5.54 15.16
C LEU A 109 16.81 6.93 14.51
N MET A 110 16.88 6.98 13.19
CA MET A 110 16.85 8.23 12.43
C MET A 110 15.46 8.44 11.82
N LEU A 111 14.75 9.41 12.34
CA LEU A 111 13.42 9.80 11.90
C LEU A 111 13.49 10.94 10.88
N SER A 112 12.69 10.86 9.83
CA SER A 112 12.45 11.99 8.95
C SER A 112 11.62 13.06 9.65
N TYR A 113 11.85 14.33 9.30
CA TYR A 113 11.06 15.44 9.78
C TYR A 113 10.87 16.50 8.68
N PRO A 114 9.80 17.26 8.66
CA PRO A 114 8.71 17.34 9.63
C PRO A 114 7.79 16.10 9.65
N SER A 115 7.79 15.26 8.60
CA SER A 115 6.94 14.07 8.48
C SER A 115 7.70 12.88 7.90
N ASP A 116 7.11 11.70 8.04
CA ASP A 116 7.53 10.53 7.28
C ASP A 116 7.12 10.62 5.80
N GLU A 117 7.51 9.63 5.00
CA GLU A 117 7.25 9.60 3.55
C GLU A 117 5.78 9.43 3.16
N VAL A 118 4.91 9.02 4.08
CA VAL A 118 3.46 8.88 3.88
C VAL A 118 2.66 9.98 4.57
N GLY A 119 3.33 11.07 5.01
CA GLY A 119 2.69 12.27 5.52
C GLY A 119 2.32 12.26 7.00
N ASN A 120 2.74 11.25 7.79
CA ASN A 120 2.55 11.30 9.24
C ASN A 120 3.56 12.27 9.84
N ALA A 121 3.07 13.38 10.41
CA ALA A 121 3.93 14.43 10.89
C ALA A 121 4.37 14.23 12.34
N LEU A 122 5.64 14.52 12.58
CA LEU A 122 6.22 14.72 13.91
C LEU A 122 6.03 16.17 14.40
N ILE A 123 6.11 17.13 13.47
CA ILE A 123 5.96 18.57 13.70
C ILE A 123 5.32 19.21 12.45
N THR A 124 4.79 20.41 12.59
CA THR A 124 4.23 21.17 11.48
C THR A 124 5.30 21.98 10.75
N TRP A 125 5.01 22.41 9.53
CA TRP A 125 5.88 23.34 8.80
C TRP A 125 5.98 24.70 9.49
N ASP A 126 4.90 25.19 10.11
CA ASP A 126 4.93 26.43 10.89
C ASP A 126 5.94 26.33 12.04
N GLN A 127 5.99 25.19 12.75
CA GLN A 127 6.99 24.94 13.80
C GLN A 127 8.43 24.90 13.25
N VAL A 128 8.63 24.35 12.05
CA VAL A 128 9.94 24.36 11.37
C VAL A 128 10.38 25.79 11.06
N ASP A 129 9.48 26.60 10.50
CA ASP A 129 9.75 27.99 10.13
C ASP A 129 10.02 28.87 11.36
N GLU A 130 9.23 28.73 12.42
CA GLU A 130 9.40 29.43 13.69
C GLU A 130 10.72 29.07 14.39
N ALA A 131 11.14 27.82 14.32
CA ALA A 131 12.42 27.36 14.87
C ALA A 131 13.63 27.78 14.02
N GLY A 132 13.41 28.25 12.79
CA GLY A 132 14.46 28.68 11.87
C GLY A 132 15.39 27.55 11.42
N ILE A 133 14.91 26.31 11.37
CA ILE A 133 15.68 25.13 10.96
C ILE A 133 15.44 24.78 9.50
N ASN A 134 16.45 24.14 8.88
CA ASN A 134 16.37 23.66 7.51
C ASN A 134 16.33 22.11 7.49
N PRO A 135 15.17 21.47 7.22
CA PRO A 135 15.05 20.01 7.18
C PRO A 135 15.98 19.32 6.17
N TYR A 136 16.46 20.02 5.14
CA TYR A 136 17.39 19.44 4.16
C TYR A 136 18.83 19.30 4.67
N SER A 137 19.24 20.13 5.62
CA SER A 137 20.63 20.17 6.08
C SER A 137 20.80 19.87 7.56
N ASP A 138 19.82 20.24 8.37
CA ASP A 138 19.99 20.25 9.81
C ASP A 138 19.71 18.87 10.41
N VAL A 139 20.54 18.52 11.38
CA VAL A 139 20.43 17.29 12.15
C VAL A 139 20.09 17.64 13.58
N LEU A 140 19.02 17.06 14.11
CA LEU A 140 18.63 17.29 15.49
C LEU A 140 18.88 16.05 16.33
N THR A 141 19.43 16.24 17.52
CA THR A 141 19.41 15.21 18.57
C THR A 141 18.03 15.18 19.23
N LEU A 142 17.72 14.12 19.96
CA LEU A 142 16.48 14.03 20.74
C LEU A 142 16.34 15.20 21.73
N GLU A 143 17.44 15.56 22.38
CA GLU A 143 17.46 16.71 23.33
C GLU A 143 17.09 18.01 22.62
N LYS A 144 17.75 18.29 21.47
CA LYS A 144 17.46 19.52 20.69
C LYS A 144 16.05 19.53 20.13
N TYR A 145 15.56 18.40 19.66
CA TYR A 145 14.18 18.27 19.20
C TYR A 145 13.17 18.58 20.32
N ARG A 146 13.39 18.03 21.53
CA ARG A 146 12.53 18.29 22.70
C ARG A 146 12.62 19.72 23.22
N GLU A 147 13.80 20.34 23.14
CA GLU A 147 13.97 21.74 23.46
C GLU A 147 13.14 22.66 22.55
N LEU A 148 13.17 22.40 21.24
CA LEU A 148 12.48 23.23 20.25
C LEU A 148 10.97 22.98 20.21
N PHE A 149 10.53 21.73 20.32
CA PHE A 149 9.16 21.33 19.98
C PHE A 149 8.40 20.68 21.14
N GLY A 150 9.05 20.32 22.23
CA GLY A 150 8.42 19.61 23.34
C GLY A 150 7.90 18.21 22.94
N GLU A 151 6.75 17.82 23.50
CA GLU A 151 6.02 16.61 23.12
C GLU A 151 5.02 16.94 22.03
N ASN A 152 5.10 16.23 20.91
CA ASN A 152 4.15 16.34 19.81
C ASN A 152 3.39 15.02 19.64
N LYS A 153 2.07 15.12 19.67
CA LYS A 153 1.17 13.98 19.48
C LYS A 153 0.59 14.00 18.08
N HIS A 154 0.67 12.87 17.42
CA HIS A 154 0.07 12.67 16.10
C HIS A 154 -1.44 12.98 16.12
N GLU A 155 -1.91 13.77 15.17
CA GLU A 155 -3.27 14.35 15.12
C GLU A 155 -4.38 13.29 15.31
N PHE A 156 -4.30 12.15 14.64
CA PHE A 156 -5.35 11.12 14.68
C PHE A 156 -5.15 10.05 15.74
N THR A 157 -3.91 9.75 16.11
CA THR A 157 -3.63 8.63 17.01
C THR A 157 -3.39 9.07 18.44
N GLY A 158 -3.10 10.36 18.68
CA GLY A 158 -2.76 10.91 19.98
C GLY A 158 -1.42 10.40 20.53
N VAL A 159 -0.60 9.74 19.72
CA VAL A 159 0.67 9.13 20.12
C VAL A 159 1.84 10.07 19.83
N ASP A 160 2.72 10.28 20.81
CA ASP A 160 4.07 10.81 20.57
C ASP A 160 4.94 9.65 20.04
N TYR A 161 5.12 9.57 18.73
CA TYR A 161 5.87 8.50 18.09
C TYR A 161 7.35 8.47 18.44
N VAL A 162 7.93 9.63 18.76
CA VAL A 162 9.34 9.71 19.19
C VAL A 162 9.53 8.96 20.49
N GLN A 163 8.68 9.24 21.48
CA GLN A 163 8.73 8.55 22.77
C GLN A 163 8.32 7.07 22.62
N TYR A 164 7.23 6.83 21.88
CA TYR A 164 6.70 5.48 21.69
C TYR A 164 7.71 4.51 21.06
N TYR A 165 8.42 4.94 20.00
CA TYR A 165 9.45 4.11 19.38
C TYR A 165 10.68 3.93 20.26
N ALA A 166 11.10 4.98 20.98
CA ALA A 166 12.20 4.86 21.91
C ALA A 166 11.89 3.87 23.05
N ASP A 167 10.67 3.88 23.55
CA ASP A 167 10.24 2.95 24.62
C ASP A 167 10.15 1.52 24.10
N LEU A 168 9.59 1.29 22.90
CA LEU A 168 9.58 -0.04 22.27
C LEU A 168 10.97 -0.65 22.11
N ILE A 169 11.95 0.16 21.70
CA ILE A 169 13.34 -0.29 21.55
C ILE A 169 13.93 -0.69 22.90
N LYS A 170 13.71 0.12 23.95
CA LYS A 170 14.18 -0.19 25.31
C LYS A 170 13.50 -1.44 25.88
N GLU A 171 12.18 -1.55 25.72
CA GLU A 171 11.40 -2.72 26.13
C GLU A 171 11.86 -4.02 25.44
N ALA A 172 12.32 -3.92 24.20
CA ALA A 172 12.92 -5.03 23.46
C ALA A 172 14.33 -5.40 23.94
N GLY A 173 14.93 -4.61 24.84
CA GLY A 173 16.23 -4.86 25.45
C GLY A 173 17.43 -4.21 24.73
N ALA A 174 17.22 -3.35 23.74
CA ALA A 174 18.28 -2.62 23.05
C ALA A 174 18.49 -1.20 23.63
N GLU A 175 19.73 -0.73 23.55
CA GLU A 175 20.00 0.71 23.73
C GLU A 175 19.41 1.51 22.57
N VAL A 176 18.96 2.74 22.84
CA VAL A 176 18.40 3.63 21.80
C VAL A 176 19.03 4.98 21.80
N GLU A 177 19.32 5.47 20.61
CA GLU A 177 19.67 6.86 20.32
C GLU A 177 18.76 7.36 19.20
N VAL A 178 18.07 8.48 19.39
CA VAL A 178 17.14 9.05 18.41
C VAL A 178 17.73 10.32 17.82
N ILE A 179 17.73 10.38 16.50
CA ILE A 179 18.16 11.57 15.74
C ILE A 179 17.12 11.88 14.66
N PHE A 180 17.11 13.14 14.20
CA PHE A 180 16.23 13.60 13.15
C PHE A 180 17.04 14.16 12.01
N ALA A 181 16.90 13.60 10.83
CA ALA A 181 17.62 14.01 9.62
C ALA A 181 16.93 13.48 8.37
N ASN A 182 17.07 14.22 7.26
CA ASN A 182 16.52 13.82 5.96
C ASN A 182 17.60 13.41 4.94
N GLN A 183 18.89 13.43 5.37
CA GLN A 183 20.00 12.95 4.54
C GLN A 183 20.41 11.53 5.01
N ALA A 184 20.17 10.51 4.19
CA ALA A 184 20.45 9.13 4.55
C ALA A 184 21.87 8.90 5.08
N LYS A 185 22.88 9.54 4.47
CA LYS A 185 24.28 9.42 4.86
C LYS A 185 24.58 9.92 6.29
N THR A 186 23.70 10.68 6.91
CA THR A 186 23.87 11.17 8.30
C THR A 186 24.05 10.02 9.29
N ILE A 187 23.35 8.89 9.07
CA ILE A 187 23.44 7.72 9.93
C ILE A 187 24.85 7.14 10.03
N LEU A 188 25.69 7.34 9.00
CA LEU A 188 27.05 6.83 8.94
C LEU A 188 28.03 7.50 9.94
N GLN A 189 27.60 8.59 10.56
CA GLN A 189 28.33 9.18 11.69
C GLN A 189 28.19 8.36 12.98
N TYR A 190 27.23 7.44 13.01
CA TYR A 190 26.87 6.64 14.18
C TYR A 190 27.17 5.15 13.98
N THR A 191 26.91 4.62 12.79
CA THR A 191 27.15 3.22 12.43
C THR A 191 27.23 3.04 10.93
N ASP A 192 28.00 2.04 10.47
CA ASP A 192 28.11 1.63 9.07
C ASP A 192 27.24 0.39 8.71
N CYS A 193 26.41 -0.05 9.67
CA CYS A 193 25.43 -1.13 9.51
C CYS A 193 24.02 -0.52 9.57
N VAL A 194 23.29 -0.54 8.44
CA VAL A 194 22.05 0.21 8.27
C VAL A 194 20.91 -0.68 7.82
N LEU A 195 19.78 -0.57 8.51
CA LEU A 195 18.48 -1.05 8.05
C LEU A 195 17.67 0.15 7.53
N ASN A 196 17.51 0.20 6.23
CA ASN A 196 16.74 1.22 5.55
C ASN A 196 15.25 0.85 5.55
N CYS A 197 14.41 1.70 6.14
CA CYS A 197 12.96 1.51 6.22
C CYS A 197 12.19 2.41 5.23
N ASP A 198 12.90 3.16 4.37
CA ASP A 198 12.31 3.91 3.27
C ASP A 198 11.57 2.94 2.32
N ILE A 199 10.33 3.23 2.04
CA ILE A 199 9.45 2.37 1.24
C ILE A 199 9.58 2.71 -0.24
N HIS A 200 9.33 3.97 -0.62
CA HIS A 200 9.19 4.38 -2.00
C HIS A 200 10.52 4.60 -2.72
N THR A 201 11.52 5.14 -2.01
CA THR A 201 12.82 5.46 -2.60
C THR A 201 13.97 4.58 -2.10
N ARG A 202 13.68 3.45 -1.45
CA ARG A 202 14.66 2.56 -0.79
C ARG A 202 15.85 2.18 -1.68
N ALA A 203 15.61 1.87 -2.95
CA ALA A 203 16.70 1.53 -3.88
C ALA A 203 17.68 2.69 -4.10
N ARG A 204 17.18 3.93 -4.11
CA ARG A 204 18.01 5.14 -4.17
C ARG A 204 18.76 5.34 -2.85
N THR A 205 18.07 5.21 -1.74
CA THR A 205 18.62 5.37 -0.39
C THR A 205 19.76 4.36 -0.16
N ASN A 206 19.57 3.09 -0.53
CA ASN A 206 20.60 2.05 -0.45
C ASN A 206 21.84 2.42 -1.28
N ARG A 207 21.66 2.89 -2.52
CA ARG A 207 22.81 3.33 -3.34
C ARG A 207 23.57 4.49 -2.71
N ILE A 208 22.86 5.45 -2.09
CA ILE A 208 23.50 6.58 -1.39
C ILE A 208 24.33 6.09 -0.20
N LEU A 209 23.79 5.19 0.61
CA LEU A 209 24.47 4.64 1.79
C LEU A 209 25.72 3.85 1.39
N LEU A 210 25.60 2.95 0.42
CA LEU A 210 26.74 2.16 -0.08
C LEU A 210 27.83 3.06 -0.68
N ALA A 211 27.46 4.05 -1.49
CA ALA A 211 28.41 5.00 -2.07
C ALA A 211 29.08 5.89 -1.01
N ALA A 212 28.46 6.11 0.14
CA ALA A 212 29.00 6.87 1.25
C ALA A 212 29.82 6.02 2.23
N GLY A 213 29.97 4.69 2.00
CA GLY A 213 30.85 3.81 2.77
C GLY A 213 30.15 2.97 3.84
N ALA A 214 28.83 2.81 3.79
CA ALA A 214 28.15 1.81 4.62
C ALA A 214 28.69 0.41 4.32
N LYS A 215 28.96 -0.39 5.35
CA LYS A 215 29.45 -1.75 5.18
C LYS A 215 28.35 -2.76 4.96
N VAL A 216 27.24 -2.59 5.66
CA VAL A 216 26.06 -3.44 5.55
C VAL A 216 24.83 -2.55 5.36
N VAL A 217 24.08 -2.79 4.31
CA VAL A 217 22.81 -2.12 4.06
C VAL A 217 21.78 -3.18 3.70
N CYS A 218 20.74 -3.28 4.52
CA CYS A 218 19.53 -4.03 4.23
C CYS A 218 18.34 -3.08 4.20
N SER A 219 17.28 -3.47 3.51
CA SER A 219 15.98 -2.81 3.56
C SER A 219 14.93 -3.74 4.18
N LEU A 220 13.71 -3.24 4.41
CA LEU A 220 12.63 -4.06 4.97
C LEU A 220 12.29 -5.26 4.10
N ASP A 221 12.44 -5.16 2.79
CA ASP A 221 12.26 -6.27 1.84
C ASP A 221 13.36 -7.34 1.92
N ASP A 222 14.49 -7.04 2.54
CA ASP A 222 15.53 -8.04 2.80
C ASP A 222 15.25 -8.86 4.06
N ILE A 223 14.42 -8.39 4.98
CA ILE A 223 14.13 -9.08 6.24
C ILE A 223 12.90 -9.98 6.07
N LEU A 224 13.02 -11.26 6.45
CA LEU A 224 12.01 -12.32 6.21
C LEU A 224 11.66 -12.50 4.72
N ASN A 225 12.64 -12.31 3.84
CA ASN A 225 12.52 -12.69 2.44
C ASN A 225 12.70 -14.21 2.19
N ALA A 226 13.04 -14.95 3.22
CA ALA A 226 13.03 -16.40 3.29
C ALA A 226 12.50 -16.85 4.66
N PRO A 227 11.99 -18.10 4.82
CA PRO A 227 11.53 -18.60 6.11
C PRO A 227 12.65 -18.63 7.15
N VAL A 228 12.36 -18.17 8.36
CA VAL A 228 13.27 -18.21 9.50
C VAL A 228 12.59 -18.99 10.63
N ASN A 229 13.23 -20.02 11.17
CA ASN A 229 12.68 -20.90 12.22
C ASN A 229 11.29 -21.50 11.87
N GLY A 230 10.99 -21.69 10.59
CA GLY A 230 9.70 -22.17 10.15
C GLY A 230 8.62 -21.10 10.05
N SER A 231 8.98 -19.81 10.12
CA SER A 231 8.04 -18.70 9.92
C SER A 231 7.51 -18.63 8.48
N GLY A 232 6.46 -17.83 8.28
CA GLY A 232 6.13 -17.29 6.98
C GLY A 232 7.26 -16.39 6.45
N CYS A 233 7.16 -16.03 5.17
CA CYS A 233 8.08 -15.12 4.49
C CYS A 233 7.39 -14.45 3.31
N ASN A 234 8.06 -13.46 2.72
CA ASN A 234 7.73 -12.99 1.39
C ASN A 234 9.01 -12.69 0.63
N GLU A 235 9.32 -13.48 -0.41
CA GLU A 235 10.58 -13.42 -1.16
C GLU A 235 10.85 -12.05 -1.80
N ARG A 236 9.79 -11.34 -2.15
CA ARG A 236 9.89 -10.06 -2.85
C ARG A 236 9.77 -8.86 -1.92
N TYR A 237 8.98 -8.96 -0.89
CA TYR A 237 8.60 -7.82 -0.06
C TYR A 237 9.07 -7.92 1.39
N GLY A 238 9.51 -9.10 1.85
CA GLY A 238 9.98 -9.27 3.23
C GLY A 238 8.98 -8.73 4.25
N LEU A 239 9.41 -7.74 5.04
CA LEU A 239 8.56 -7.03 6.01
C LEU A 239 7.67 -5.94 5.41
N LEU A 240 7.88 -5.53 4.15
CA LEU A 240 7.02 -4.53 3.52
C LEU A 240 5.58 -5.05 3.41
N GLY A 241 4.61 -4.18 3.68
CA GLY A 241 3.18 -4.53 3.67
C GLY A 241 2.74 -5.41 4.83
N SER A 242 3.61 -5.71 5.81
CA SER A 242 3.24 -6.48 6.98
C SER A 242 2.38 -5.66 7.96
N ASN A 243 1.55 -6.38 8.72
CA ASN A 243 0.65 -5.78 9.71
C ASN A 243 0.69 -6.55 11.02
N LYS A 244 0.51 -5.84 12.14
CA LYS A 244 0.35 -6.44 13.47
C LYS A 244 -0.84 -7.41 13.47
N SER A 245 -0.60 -8.64 13.89
CA SER A 245 -1.63 -9.65 14.11
C SER A 245 -1.93 -9.84 15.62
N THR A 246 -0.88 -10.00 16.42
CA THR A 246 -0.95 -10.04 17.89
C THR A 246 0.16 -9.17 18.48
N GLU A 247 0.37 -9.20 19.79
CA GLU A 247 1.44 -8.40 20.44
C GLU A 247 2.85 -8.87 20.07
N ASP A 248 2.98 -10.10 19.57
CA ASP A 248 4.24 -10.76 19.25
C ASP A 248 4.31 -11.35 17.84
N LYS A 249 3.22 -11.20 17.05
CA LYS A 249 3.11 -11.74 15.68
C LYS A 249 2.73 -10.68 14.67
N ILE A 250 3.37 -10.75 13.51
CA ILE A 250 2.96 -10.01 12.30
C ILE A 250 2.35 -10.94 11.27
N LYS A 251 1.43 -10.42 10.48
CA LYS A 251 0.96 -10.98 9.24
C LYS A 251 1.82 -10.38 8.12
N LEU A 252 2.50 -11.21 7.37
CA LEU A 252 3.29 -10.79 6.22
C LEU A 252 2.39 -10.57 4.99
N PHE A 253 2.91 -9.89 3.98
CA PHE A 253 2.23 -9.73 2.70
C PHE A 253 2.04 -11.11 2.04
N PRO A 254 0.91 -11.38 1.33
CA PRO A 254 0.64 -12.70 0.77
C PRO A 254 1.63 -13.07 -0.34
N ARG A 255 1.82 -14.38 -0.54
CA ARG A 255 2.69 -14.97 -1.54
C ARG A 255 1.87 -15.63 -2.65
N GLU A 256 2.50 -15.79 -3.83
CA GLU A 256 1.98 -16.64 -4.91
C GLU A 256 0.51 -16.40 -5.25
N CYS A 257 0.08 -15.12 -5.24
CA CYS A 257 -1.32 -14.76 -5.42
C CYS A 257 -1.83 -14.99 -6.84
N GLN A 258 -0.95 -15.15 -7.83
CA GLN A 258 -1.35 -15.23 -9.24
C GLN A 258 -2.22 -16.45 -9.53
N GLY A 259 -1.83 -17.63 -9.06
CA GLY A 259 -2.63 -18.85 -9.23
C GLY A 259 -4.04 -18.73 -8.62
N MET A 260 -4.15 -18.08 -7.47
CA MET A 260 -5.42 -17.84 -6.80
C MET A 260 -6.38 -16.96 -7.63
N VAL A 261 -5.90 -15.85 -8.19
CA VAL A 261 -6.77 -14.97 -8.99
C VAL A 261 -7.24 -15.66 -10.29
N GLU A 262 -6.37 -16.46 -10.89
CA GLU A 262 -6.71 -17.26 -12.08
C GLU A 262 -7.71 -18.37 -11.76
N GLU A 263 -7.59 -19.04 -10.61
CA GLU A 263 -8.52 -20.05 -10.13
C GLU A 263 -9.91 -19.46 -9.88
N ILE A 264 -10.00 -18.31 -9.23
CA ILE A 264 -11.28 -17.60 -9.01
C ILE A 264 -11.91 -17.23 -10.36
N GLN A 265 -11.14 -16.69 -11.30
CA GLN A 265 -11.63 -16.33 -12.64
C GLN A 265 -12.20 -17.57 -13.37
N ALA A 266 -11.45 -18.66 -13.38
CA ALA A 266 -11.87 -19.92 -14.02
C ALA A 266 -13.15 -20.50 -13.39
N SER A 267 -13.23 -20.49 -12.05
CA SER A 267 -14.39 -21.01 -11.32
C SER A 267 -15.66 -20.16 -11.57
N ILE A 268 -15.53 -18.85 -11.65
CA ILE A 268 -16.67 -17.96 -12.01
C ILE A 268 -17.10 -18.23 -13.45
N LEU A 269 -16.17 -18.37 -14.38
CA LEU A 269 -16.48 -18.67 -15.78
C LEU A 269 -17.22 -20.01 -15.90
N GLU A 270 -16.75 -21.03 -15.22
CA GLU A 270 -17.39 -22.37 -15.22
C GLU A 270 -18.84 -22.30 -14.68
N LYS A 271 -19.04 -21.63 -13.54
CA LYS A 271 -20.34 -21.58 -12.85
C LYS A 271 -21.36 -20.64 -13.50
N THR A 272 -20.91 -19.59 -14.18
CA THR A 272 -21.80 -18.50 -14.66
C THR A 272 -21.74 -18.26 -16.17
N GLY A 273 -20.72 -18.78 -16.86
CA GLY A 273 -20.42 -18.43 -18.25
C GLY A 273 -19.94 -17.00 -18.44
N LYS A 274 -19.54 -16.30 -17.36
CA LYS A 274 -19.09 -14.91 -17.40
C LYS A 274 -17.58 -14.82 -17.20
N HIS A 275 -16.92 -14.09 -18.07
CA HIS A 275 -15.48 -13.81 -17.99
C HIS A 275 -15.25 -12.54 -17.17
N VAL A 276 -15.06 -12.72 -15.88
CA VAL A 276 -14.73 -11.61 -14.95
C VAL A 276 -13.23 -11.41 -14.87
N GLU A 277 -12.80 -10.24 -14.39
CA GLU A 277 -11.42 -10.00 -13.97
C GLU A 277 -11.31 -10.17 -12.45
N VAL A 278 -10.12 -10.58 -12.00
CA VAL A 278 -9.86 -10.81 -10.57
C VAL A 278 -8.55 -10.17 -10.18
N MET A 279 -8.49 -9.55 -8.99
CA MET A 279 -7.25 -9.02 -8.43
C MET A 279 -7.19 -9.19 -6.92
N VAL A 280 -5.98 -9.22 -6.40
CA VAL A 280 -5.71 -8.98 -4.98
C VAL A 280 -5.37 -7.51 -4.82
N TYR A 281 -5.92 -6.84 -3.81
CA TYR A 281 -5.61 -5.45 -3.50
C TYR A 281 -5.10 -5.30 -2.06
N GLY A 282 -4.18 -4.37 -1.88
CA GLY A 282 -3.73 -3.90 -0.57
C GLY A 282 -4.36 -2.57 -0.20
N ASP A 283 -3.70 -1.81 0.65
CA ASP A 283 -4.12 -0.46 1.01
C ASP A 283 -4.08 0.45 -0.24
N GLY A 284 -5.18 1.13 -0.48
CA GLY A 284 -5.35 2.01 -1.62
C GLY A 284 -4.94 3.45 -1.35
N ALA A 285 -5.56 4.38 -2.06
CA ALA A 285 -5.33 5.80 -1.88
C ALA A 285 -5.98 6.31 -0.59
N PHE A 286 -5.29 7.19 0.11
CA PHE A 286 -5.81 7.95 1.25
C PHE A 286 -5.50 9.44 1.08
N LYS A 287 -6.21 10.27 1.81
CA LYS A 287 -5.93 11.69 1.85
C LYS A 287 -4.96 11.99 2.99
N ASP A 288 -3.76 12.43 2.63
CA ASP A 288 -2.80 12.92 3.62
C ASP A 288 -3.41 14.08 4.44
N PRO A 289 -3.39 13.99 5.78
CA PRO A 289 -3.98 15.00 6.65
C PRO A 289 -3.26 16.34 6.61
N GLN A 290 -1.96 16.35 6.36
CA GLN A 290 -1.15 17.57 6.33
C GLN A 290 -1.07 18.20 4.94
N GLY A 291 -0.61 17.45 3.95
CA GLY A 291 -0.54 17.93 2.57
C GLY A 291 -1.91 18.11 1.92
N LYS A 292 -2.96 17.49 2.50
CA LYS A 292 -4.34 17.51 2.00
C LYS A 292 -4.48 16.95 0.59
N ILE A 293 -3.54 16.13 0.17
CA ILE A 293 -3.52 15.46 -1.14
C ILE A 293 -3.85 13.98 -1.00
N TRP A 294 -4.22 13.35 -2.11
CA TRP A 294 -4.45 11.91 -2.19
C TRP A 294 -3.16 11.20 -2.55
N GLU A 295 -2.79 10.21 -1.76
CA GLU A 295 -1.59 9.40 -1.94
C GLU A 295 -1.90 7.90 -1.83
N LEU A 296 -1.00 7.05 -2.35
CA LEU A 296 -1.06 5.61 -2.15
C LEU A 296 -0.42 5.26 -0.81
N ALA A 297 -1.17 4.55 0.02
CA ALA A 297 -0.73 4.16 1.36
C ALA A 297 0.33 3.07 1.37
N ASP A 298 0.42 2.28 0.30
CA ASP A 298 1.29 1.12 0.19
C ASP A 298 1.98 1.09 -1.19
N PRO A 299 3.26 0.71 -1.29
CA PRO A 299 3.95 0.58 -2.57
C PRO A 299 3.42 -0.58 -3.42
N VAL A 300 2.68 -1.50 -2.81
CA VAL A 300 2.11 -2.68 -3.47
C VAL A 300 0.60 -2.65 -3.34
N VAL A 301 -0.05 -1.98 -4.29
CA VAL A 301 -1.52 -1.86 -4.31
C VAL A 301 -2.19 -3.13 -4.83
N SER A 302 -1.57 -3.83 -5.78
CA SER A 302 -2.08 -5.09 -6.33
C SER A 302 -0.96 -6.09 -6.62
N PRO A 303 -0.77 -7.09 -5.75
CA PRO A 303 0.28 -8.10 -5.92
C PRO A 303 -0.02 -9.12 -7.03
N ALA A 304 -1.28 -9.30 -7.42
CA ALA A 304 -1.69 -10.20 -8.48
C ALA A 304 -3.02 -9.79 -9.10
N PHE A 305 -3.15 -10.03 -10.39
CA PHE A 305 -4.36 -9.71 -11.15
C PHE A 305 -4.41 -10.48 -12.46
N THR A 306 -5.61 -10.66 -13.01
CA THR A 306 -5.83 -11.29 -14.31
C THR A 306 -5.50 -10.33 -15.46
N SER A 307 -5.20 -10.89 -16.63
CA SER A 307 -4.61 -10.15 -17.76
C SER A 307 -5.45 -8.97 -18.28
N GLY A 308 -6.77 -9.01 -18.11
CA GLY A 308 -7.65 -7.90 -18.53
C GLY A 308 -7.50 -6.61 -17.71
N LEU A 309 -6.73 -6.66 -16.60
CA LEU A 309 -6.40 -5.49 -15.76
C LEU A 309 -5.03 -4.89 -16.08
N ILE A 310 -4.32 -5.40 -17.08
CA ILE A 310 -3.03 -4.84 -17.50
C ILE A 310 -3.24 -3.48 -18.18
N GLY A 311 -2.46 -2.49 -17.78
CA GLY A 311 -2.36 -1.19 -18.44
C GLY A 311 -3.03 -0.04 -17.69
N THR A 312 -3.27 1.02 -18.41
CA THR A 312 -3.83 2.29 -17.92
C THR A 312 -5.17 2.58 -18.60
N PRO A 313 -6.02 3.46 -18.04
CA PRO A 313 -7.23 3.90 -18.71
C PRO A 313 -6.93 4.41 -20.13
N ASN A 314 -7.68 3.91 -21.10
CA ASN A 314 -7.58 4.30 -22.51
C ASN A 314 -8.88 4.96 -22.96
N GLU A 315 -9.12 6.17 -22.49
CA GLU A 315 -10.41 6.88 -22.55
C GLU A 315 -10.30 8.18 -23.35
N LEU A 316 -11.35 8.48 -24.11
CA LEU A 316 -11.53 9.79 -24.74
C LEU A 316 -12.17 10.75 -23.73
N LYS A 317 -11.63 11.95 -23.61
CA LYS A 317 -12.19 13.01 -22.77
C LYS A 317 -13.38 13.66 -23.46
N LEU A 318 -14.59 13.32 -23.02
CA LEU A 318 -15.83 13.77 -23.66
C LEU A 318 -15.92 15.30 -23.76
N LYS A 319 -15.48 16.00 -22.70
CA LYS A 319 -15.46 17.47 -22.70
C LYS A 319 -14.52 18.03 -23.80
N TYR A 320 -13.33 17.40 -23.96
CA TYR A 320 -12.40 17.82 -25.01
C TYR A 320 -13.01 17.67 -26.40
N LEU A 321 -13.67 16.54 -26.68
CA LEU A 321 -14.33 16.30 -27.97
C LEU A 321 -15.46 17.31 -28.19
N ALA A 322 -16.29 17.59 -27.17
CA ALA A 322 -17.39 18.55 -27.28
C ALA A 322 -16.91 19.98 -27.50
N ASP A 323 -15.85 20.41 -26.79
CA ASP A 323 -15.35 21.78 -26.84
C ASP A 323 -14.46 22.06 -28.07
N ASN A 324 -13.90 21.02 -28.72
CA ASN A 324 -12.98 21.16 -29.85
C ASN A 324 -13.52 20.52 -31.12
N ASP A 325 -13.51 19.19 -31.21
CA ASP A 325 -13.79 18.46 -32.47
C ASP A 325 -15.27 18.63 -32.89
N PHE A 326 -16.18 18.70 -31.92
CA PHE A 326 -17.62 18.76 -32.14
C PHE A 326 -18.27 20.06 -31.63
N LYS A 327 -17.50 21.14 -31.49
CA LYS A 327 -17.94 22.42 -30.90
C LYS A 327 -19.18 23.05 -31.56
N ASN A 328 -19.46 22.68 -32.79
CA ASN A 328 -20.60 23.19 -33.55
C ASN A 328 -21.85 22.28 -33.43
N LEU A 329 -21.76 21.17 -32.70
CA LEU A 329 -22.86 20.21 -32.49
C LEU A 329 -23.46 20.39 -31.12
N SER A 330 -24.76 20.05 -30.99
CA SER A 330 -25.48 20.06 -29.71
C SER A 330 -26.52 18.95 -29.66
N GLY A 331 -27.06 18.68 -28.46
CA GLY A 331 -28.11 17.71 -28.25
C GLY A 331 -27.79 16.31 -28.79
N ALA A 332 -28.71 15.72 -29.53
CA ALA A 332 -28.58 14.36 -30.06
C ALA A 332 -27.41 14.23 -31.06
N ALA A 333 -27.20 15.21 -31.92
CA ALA A 333 -26.12 15.19 -32.91
C ALA A 333 -24.74 15.16 -32.23
N LEU A 334 -24.55 15.91 -31.15
CA LEU A 334 -23.31 15.86 -30.37
C LEU A 334 -23.13 14.49 -29.71
N LYS A 335 -24.19 13.93 -29.12
CA LYS A 335 -24.16 12.60 -28.51
C LYS A 335 -23.77 11.51 -29.52
N ASP A 336 -24.37 11.55 -30.70
CA ASP A 336 -24.10 10.58 -31.78
C ASP A 336 -22.67 10.68 -32.29
N ALA A 337 -22.16 11.90 -32.48
CA ALA A 337 -20.77 12.14 -32.90
C ALA A 337 -19.75 11.62 -31.85
N ILE A 338 -19.97 11.93 -30.57
CA ILE A 338 -19.15 11.42 -29.46
C ILE A 338 -19.21 9.88 -29.41
N SER A 339 -20.39 9.30 -29.53
CA SER A 339 -20.57 7.85 -29.53
C SER A 339 -19.86 7.18 -30.70
N ALA A 340 -19.92 7.79 -31.87
CA ALA A 340 -19.17 7.32 -33.04
C ALA A 340 -17.65 7.38 -32.81
N ALA A 341 -17.13 8.47 -32.25
CA ALA A 341 -15.72 8.61 -31.91
C ALA A 341 -15.24 7.56 -30.90
N ILE A 342 -16.05 7.25 -29.88
CA ILE A 342 -15.73 6.20 -28.89
C ILE A 342 -15.67 4.83 -29.58
N LYS A 343 -16.64 4.51 -30.43
CA LYS A 343 -16.69 3.22 -31.16
C LYS A 343 -15.56 3.10 -32.20
N ALA A 344 -15.15 4.20 -32.80
CA ALA A 344 -14.05 4.25 -33.77
C ALA A 344 -12.66 4.24 -33.13
N LYS A 345 -12.57 4.37 -31.81
CA LYS A 345 -11.30 4.37 -31.07
C LYS A 345 -10.50 3.10 -31.35
N GLN A 346 -9.27 3.24 -31.79
CA GLN A 346 -8.34 2.14 -32.04
C GLN A 346 -6.98 2.41 -31.39
N GLY A 347 -6.36 1.34 -30.86
CA GLY A 347 -5.02 1.40 -30.29
C GLY A 347 -4.91 2.22 -29.01
N SER A 348 -3.69 2.61 -28.67
CA SER A 348 -3.38 3.40 -27.48
C SER A 348 -3.57 4.90 -27.74
N LEU A 349 -4.21 5.58 -26.81
CA LEU A 349 -4.40 7.02 -26.81
C LEU A 349 -3.29 7.77 -26.06
N VAL A 350 -2.24 7.08 -25.63
CA VAL A 350 -1.10 7.73 -24.92
C VAL A 350 -0.51 8.84 -25.78
N GLY A 351 -0.42 10.04 -25.23
CA GLY A 351 0.07 11.25 -25.93
C GLY A 351 -0.98 11.95 -26.80
N ASN A 352 -2.18 11.40 -26.96
CA ASN A 352 -3.25 12.03 -27.72
C ASN A 352 -3.93 13.14 -26.90
N MET A 353 -4.18 14.30 -27.50
CA MET A 353 -4.85 15.43 -26.85
C MET A 353 -6.29 15.08 -26.42
N ALA A 354 -6.98 14.24 -27.18
CA ALA A 354 -8.33 13.79 -26.84
C ALA A 354 -8.40 12.91 -25.58
N SER A 355 -7.28 12.41 -25.09
CA SER A 355 -7.19 11.65 -23.84
C SER A 355 -6.61 12.45 -22.66
N GLN A 356 -6.22 13.71 -22.88
CA GLN A 356 -5.67 14.55 -21.82
C GLN A 356 -6.62 14.73 -20.65
N GLY A 357 -6.08 14.56 -19.44
CA GLY A 357 -6.84 14.69 -18.19
C GLY A 357 -7.60 13.43 -17.78
N THR A 358 -7.37 12.29 -18.43
CA THR A 358 -7.66 10.99 -17.84
C THR A 358 -6.60 10.67 -16.78
N THR A 359 -6.97 9.89 -15.76
CA THR A 359 -6.05 9.61 -14.64
C THR A 359 -4.89 8.71 -15.09
N PRO A 360 -3.63 9.18 -15.03
CA PRO A 360 -2.48 8.43 -15.55
C PRO A 360 -1.97 7.42 -14.52
N ARG A 361 -2.80 6.46 -14.12
CA ARG A 361 -2.49 5.41 -13.16
C ARG A 361 -2.76 4.04 -13.78
N GLN A 362 -2.16 2.98 -13.23
CA GLN A 362 -2.50 1.62 -13.61
C GLN A 362 -3.98 1.33 -13.27
N LEU A 363 -4.63 0.49 -14.06
CA LEU A 363 -6.00 0.05 -13.78
C LEU A 363 -6.11 -0.58 -12.39
N THR A 364 -5.11 -1.37 -12.03
CA THR A 364 -5.03 -2.02 -10.71
C THR A 364 -4.93 -1.04 -9.55
N ASP A 365 -4.22 0.08 -9.71
CA ASP A 365 -4.12 1.12 -8.67
C ASP A 365 -5.47 1.81 -8.46
N LEU A 366 -6.15 2.13 -9.56
CA LEU A 366 -7.45 2.80 -9.52
C LEU A 366 -8.53 1.90 -8.93
N ILE A 367 -8.61 0.65 -9.39
CA ILE A 367 -9.59 -0.32 -8.91
C ILE A 367 -9.27 -0.74 -7.49
N GLY A 368 -7.99 -0.96 -7.16
CA GLY A 368 -7.55 -1.26 -5.80
C GLY A 368 -7.95 -0.17 -4.81
N SER A 369 -7.73 1.11 -5.16
CA SER A 369 -8.14 2.26 -4.34
C SER A 369 -9.67 2.35 -4.19
N LEU A 370 -10.43 2.11 -5.27
CA LEU A 370 -11.88 2.05 -5.20
C LEU A 370 -12.36 0.93 -4.25
N CYS A 371 -11.71 -0.23 -4.31
CA CYS A 371 -12.02 -1.38 -3.47
C CYS A 371 -11.70 -1.11 -2.00
N ASP A 372 -10.56 -0.52 -1.71
CA ASP A 372 -10.15 -0.15 -0.35
C ASP A 372 -11.14 0.84 0.29
N LEU A 373 -11.57 1.85 -0.46
CA LEU A 373 -12.58 2.82 0.01
C LEU A 373 -13.99 2.21 0.15
N THR A 374 -14.29 1.14 -0.58
CA THR A 374 -15.60 0.44 -0.52
C THR A 374 -15.63 -0.56 0.62
N SER A 375 -14.55 -1.33 0.78
CA SER A 375 -14.44 -2.38 1.78
C SER A 375 -14.06 -1.79 3.14
N GLY A 376 -14.12 -2.63 4.15
CA GLY A 376 -13.59 -2.32 5.46
C GLY A 376 -13.05 -3.58 6.11
N SER A 377 -11.84 -3.51 6.67
CA SER A 377 -11.28 -4.57 7.51
C SER A 377 -11.92 -4.62 8.91
N GLY A 378 -12.82 -3.68 9.21
CA GLY A 378 -13.56 -3.61 10.46
C GLY A 378 -14.81 -4.49 10.46
N ASP A 379 -15.83 -4.03 11.15
CA ASP A 379 -17.09 -4.77 11.40
C ASP A 379 -18.02 -4.89 10.18
N LYS A 380 -17.68 -4.29 9.06
CA LYS A 380 -18.43 -4.47 7.79
C LYS A 380 -18.36 -5.91 7.27
N GLY A 381 -17.24 -6.61 7.50
CA GLY A 381 -17.03 -8.01 7.08
C GLY A 381 -17.01 -8.18 5.57
N THR A 382 -16.51 -7.20 4.82
CA THR A 382 -16.52 -7.16 3.35
C THR A 382 -15.09 -7.20 2.77
N PRO A 383 -14.35 -8.31 2.91
CA PRO A 383 -12.97 -8.42 2.42
C PRO A 383 -12.90 -8.67 0.90
N VAL A 384 -14.02 -8.88 0.26
CA VAL A 384 -14.16 -9.02 -1.19
C VAL A 384 -14.99 -7.87 -1.71
N VAL A 385 -14.60 -7.30 -2.84
CA VAL A 385 -15.34 -6.23 -3.51
C VAL A 385 -15.64 -6.62 -4.94
N LEU A 386 -16.90 -6.50 -5.34
CA LEU A 386 -17.32 -6.64 -6.72
C LEU A 386 -17.50 -5.26 -7.33
N VAL A 387 -16.75 -4.98 -8.39
CA VAL A 387 -16.86 -3.74 -9.18
C VAL A 387 -17.46 -4.08 -10.53
N GLN A 388 -18.66 -3.57 -10.79
CA GLN A 388 -19.38 -3.81 -12.04
C GLN A 388 -19.39 -2.56 -12.92
N GLY A 389 -19.22 -2.73 -14.23
CA GLY A 389 -19.28 -1.64 -15.21
C GLY A 389 -18.12 -0.66 -15.15
N TYR A 390 -16.99 -1.03 -14.58
CA TYR A 390 -15.79 -0.17 -14.57
C TYR A 390 -15.29 0.13 -15.98
N PHE A 391 -15.43 -0.82 -16.88
CA PHE A 391 -15.01 -0.70 -18.29
C PHE A 391 -16.13 -0.27 -19.24
N ASP A 392 -17.32 -0.03 -18.71
CA ASP A 392 -18.43 0.53 -19.52
C ASP A 392 -18.07 1.95 -19.97
N ASN A 393 -18.57 2.37 -21.10
CA ASN A 393 -18.35 3.69 -21.64
C ASN A 393 -19.67 4.38 -21.97
N PHE A 394 -19.61 5.62 -22.44
CA PHE A 394 -20.79 6.45 -22.72
C PHE A 394 -21.77 5.87 -23.74
N THR A 395 -21.37 4.81 -24.45
CA THR A 395 -22.22 4.19 -25.50
C THR A 395 -22.92 2.90 -25.04
N ASP A 396 -22.68 2.43 -23.81
CA ASP A 396 -23.22 1.18 -23.25
C ASP A 396 -24.60 1.32 -22.60
#